data_9639b7609d06230b924d1dbcab2f12a8
#
_entry.id   9639b7609d06230b924d1dbcab2f12a8
#
_cell.length_a   1.000
_cell.length_b   1.000
_cell.length_c   1.000
_cell.angle_alpha   90.00
_cell.angle_beta   90.00
_cell.angle_gamma   90.00
#
_symmetry.space_group_name_H-M   'P 1'
#
loop_
_entity.id
_entity.type
_entity.pdbx_description
1 polymer ?
#
loop_
_entity_poly.entity_id
_entity_poly.type
_entity_poly.pdbx_seq_one_letter_code
_entity_poly.pdbx_strand_id
1 'polypeptide(L)'
;MKLAKSLDRLGTESAFEVLARAQKLAQEGKDIINLGIGQPDFKTPIHIVEAGIKALKDGHHGYTQSTGIPKLREAVSNDIFRRHNINVSPDKVLIVPGGKVIIFFSAISYNFLGNIP
;
A
#
# COMPACT_ATOMS: atom_id res chain seq x y z
N MET A 1 16.57 -28.52 2.80
CA MET A 1 15.16 -28.10 2.71
C MET A 1 14.85 -27.95 1.22
N LYS A 2 13.82 -28.62 0.67
CA LYS A 2 13.43 -28.45 -0.75
C LYS A 2 12.39 -27.32 -0.80
N LEU A 3 12.70 -26.26 -1.51
CA LEU A 3 11.75 -25.19 -1.81
C LEU A 3 10.78 -25.63 -2.92
N ALA A 4 9.60 -25.05 -2.96
CA ALA A 4 8.64 -25.33 -4.03
C ALA A 4 9.18 -24.84 -5.38
N LYS A 5 9.05 -25.65 -6.44
CA LYS A 5 9.50 -25.30 -7.81
C LYS A 5 8.87 -24.02 -8.37
N SER A 6 7.72 -23.61 -7.82
CA SER A 6 7.08 -22.34 -8.16
C SER A 6 7.92 -21.11 -7.78
N LEU A 7 8.81 -21.23 -6.79
CA LEU A 7 9.71 -20.14 -6.39
C LEU A 7 10.77 -19.82 -7.44
N ASP A 8 11.13 -20.79 -8.30
CA ASP A 8 12.10 -20.58 -9.38
C ASP A 8 11.58 -19.59 -10.45
N ARG A 9 10.25 -19.34 -10.46
CA ARG A 9 9.58 -18.40 -11.37
C ARG A 9 9.36 -17.02 -10.75
N LEU A 10 9.65 -16.86 -9.45
CA LEU A 10 9.53 -15.58 -8.76
C LEU A 10 10.80 -14.77 -8.99
N GLY A 11 10.68 -13.65 -9.68
CA GLY A 11 11.73 -12.63 -9.76
C GLY A 11 11.67 -11.66 -8.60
N THR A 12 12.76 -10.95 -8.36
CA THR A 12 12.76 -9.78 -7.48
C THR A 12 12.13 -8.57 -8.19
N GLU A 13 11.61 -7.63 -7.42
CA GLU A 13 11.08 -6.39 -7.97
C GLU A 13 12.25 -5.52 -8.48
N SER A 14 12.49 -5.55 -9.79
CA SER A 14 13.65 -4.91 -10.44
C SER A 14 13.74 -3.40 -10.19
N ALA A 15 12.64 -2.72 -9.90
CA ALA A 15 12.62 -1.30 -9.59
C ALA A 15 13.49 -0.93 -8.37
N PHE A 16 13.50 -1.76 -7.32
CA PHE A 16 14.35 -1.53 -6.15
C PHE A 16 15.83 -1.82 -6.40
N GLU A 17 16.15 -2.79 -7.26
CA GLU A 17 17.53 -3.05 -7.69
C GLU A 17 18.07 -1.88 -8.51
N VAL A 18 17.26 -1.35 -9.44
CA VAL A 18 17.61 -0.16 -10.21
C VAL A 18 17.80 1.06 -9.31
N LEU A 19 16.93 1.25 -8.30
CA LEU A 19 17.07 2.33 -7.32
C LEU A 19 18.40 2.22 -6.55
N ALA A 20 18.73 1.03 -6.02
CA ALA A 20 19.97 0.81 -5.28
C ALA A 20 21.20 1.10 -6.15
N ARG A 21 21.18 0.68 -7.42
CA ARG A 21 22.24 0.96 -8.39
C ARG A 21 22.36 2.47 -8.68
N ALA A 22 21.24 3.17 -8.88
CA ALA A 22 21.22 4.62 -9.10
C ALA A 22 21.81 5.38 -7.91
N GLN A 23 21.43 5.00 -6.68
CA GLN A 23 21.94 5.58 -5.45
C GLN A 23 23.47 5.38 -5.31
N LYS A 24 23.96 4.17 -5.62
CA LYS A 24 25.40 3.89 -5.61
C LYS A 24 26.17 4.78 -6.59
N LEU A 25 25.68 4.90 -7.81
CA LEU A 25 26.31 5.77 -8.84
C LEU A 25 26.30 7.24 -8.44
N ALA A 26 25.23 7.72 -7.81
CA ALA A 26 25.17 9.07 -7.28
C ALA A 26 26.18 9.31 -6.15
N GLN A 27 26.39 8.31 -5.25
CA GLN A 27 27.41 8.37 -4.21
C GLN A 27 28.84 8.38 -4.80
N GLU A 28 29.04 7.78 -5.97
CA GLU A 28 30.29 7.81 -6.72
C GLU A 28 30.52 9.17 -7.46
N GLY A 29 29.62 10.15 -7.26
CA GLY A 29 29.70 11.49 -7.84
C GLY A 29 29.15 11.61 -9.26
N LYS A 30 28.42 10.62 -9.77
CA LYS A 30 27.77 10.69 -11.08
C LYS A 30 26.47 11.47 -10.98
N ASP A 31 26.19 12.32 -11.96
CA ASP A 31 24.90 13.00 -12.09
C ASP A 31 23.86 12.01 -12.62
N ILE A 32 22.93 11.60 -11.74
CA ILE A 32 21.91 10.59 -12.03
C ILE A 32 20.53 11.20 -11.97
N ILE A 33 19.82 11.18 -13.09
CA ILE A 33 18.39 11.44 -13.15
C ILE A 33 17.65 10.12 -12.88
N ASN A 34 17.06 9.98 -11.68
CA ASN A 34 16.37 8.78 -11.27
C ASN A 34 14.88 8.86 -11.57
N LEU A 35 14.41 8.10 -12.57
CA LEU A 35 13.00 7.93 -12.93
C LEU A 35 12.46 6.53 -12.57
N GLY A 36 13.20 5.76 -11.76
CA GLY A 36 12.91 4.34 -11.49
C GLY A 36 11.75 4.11 -10.53
N ILE A 37 11.44 5.04 -9.64
CA ILE A 37 10.33 4.92 -8.66
C ILE A 37 9.48 6.17 -8.71
N GLY A 38 8.17 5.97 -8.90
CA GLY A 38 7.17 7.04 -8.86
C GLY A 38 6.86 7.46 -7.42
N GLN A 39 7.73 8.25 -6.82
CA GLN A 39 7.51 8.83 -5.50
C GLN A 39 7.15 10.31 -5.66
N PRO A 40 6.04 10.80 -5.04
CA PRO A 40 5.72 12.22 -5.00
C PRO A 40 6.87 13.03 -4.38
N ASP A 41 7.23 14.16 -4.96
CA ASP A 41 8.28 15.06 -4.49
C ASP A 41 7.78 16.10 -3.47
N PHE A 42 6.46 16.29 -3.35
CA PHE A 42 5.84 17.13 -2.34
C PHE A 42 5.58 16.38 -1.04
N LYS A 43 5.73 17.10 0.06
CA LYS A 43 5.58 16.56 1.42
C LYS A 43 4.11 16.26 1.74
N THR A 44 3.89 15.33 2.66
CA THR A 44 2.57 15.10 3.25
C THR A 44 2.05 16.42 3.86
N PRO A 45 0.79 16.80 3.58
CA PRO A 45 0.19 18.01 4.16
C PRO A 45 0.30 18.06 5.68
N ILE A 46 0.64 19.23 6.22
CA ILE A 46 0.99 19.38 7.65
C ILE A 46 -0.12 18.92 8.57
N HIS A 47 -1.39 19.18 8.25
CA HIS A 47 -2.51 18.76 9.08
C HIS A 47 -2.64 17.24 9.20
N ILE A 48 -2.21 16.48 8.17
CA ILE A 48 -2.17 15.00 8.22
C ILE A 48 -1.02 14.54 9.12
N VAL A 49 0.15 15.18 9.02
CA VAL A 49 1.31 14.90 9.88
C VAL A 49 0.95 15.14 11.35
N GLU A 50 0.34 16.28 11.65
CA GLU A 50 -0.05 16.65 13.01
C GLU A 50 -1.11 15.69 13.57
N ALA A 51 -2.09 15.26 12.77
CA ALA A 51 -3.06 14.26 13.17
C ALA A 51 -2.40 12.91 13.52
N GLY A 52 -1.39 12.48 12.74
CA GLY A 52 -0.62 11.27 13.04
C GLY A 52 0.17 11.40 14.34
N ILE A 53 0.86 12.53 14.56
CA ILE A 53 1.60 12.82 15.80
C ILE A 53 0.65 12.81 17.01
N LYS A 54 -0.51 13.47 16.87
CA LYS A 54 -1.52 13.48 17.91
C LYS A 54 -2.02 12.09 18.24
N ALA A 55 -2.34 11.26 17.24
CA ALA A 55 -2.80 9.90 17.46
C ALA A 55 -1.78 9.05 18.23
N LEU A 56 -0.49 9.18 17.93
CA LEU A 56 0.57 8.50 18.67
C LEU A 56 0.66 8.99 20.13
N LYS A 57 0.60 10.30 20.37
CA LYS A 57 0.61 10.88 21.72
C LYS A 57 -0.61 10.47 22.54
N ASP A 58 -1.77 10.32 21.90
CA ASP A 58 -3.01 9.87 22.52
C ASP A 58 -3.03 8.35 22.79
N GLY A 59 -1.97 7.60 22.41
CA GLY A 59 -1.85 6.17 22.67
C GLY A 59 -2.52 5.28 21.62
N HIS A 60 -2.89 5.80 20.46
CA HIS A 60 -3.49 5.03 19.37
C HIS A 60 -2.42 4.26 18.55
N HIS A 61 -1.73 3.32 19.22
CA HIS A 61 -0.67 2.50 18.60
C HIS A 61 -0.81 0.99 18.89
N GLY A 62 -1.96 0.56 19.42
CA GLY A 62 -2.26 -0.84 19.69
C GLY A 62 -2.81 -1.58 18.48
N TYR A 63 -3.15 -2.86 18.69
CA TYR A 63 -3.82 -3.68 17.68
C TYR A 63 -5.18 -3.09 17.31
N THR A 64 -5.54 -3.23 16.04
CA THR A 64 -6.85 -2.84 15.51
C THR A 64 -7.55 -4.03 14.86
N GLN A 65 -8.80 -3.86 14.47
CA GLN A 65 -9.53 -4.86 13.68
C GLN A 65 -8.83 -5.07 12.32
N SER A 66 -8.83 -6.32 11.84
CA SER A 66 -8.22 -6.69 10.54
C SER A 66 -8.82 -5.93 9.34
N THR A 67 -10.06 -5.50 9.46
CA THR A 67 -10.76 -4.69 8.45
C THR A 67 -10.43 -3.20 8.51
N GLY A 68 -9.68 -2.76 9.51
CA GLY A 68 -9.39 -1.36 9.80
C GLY A 68 -10.29 -0.77 10.89
N ILE A 69 -9.88 0.35 11.46
CA ILE A 69 -10.65 1.02 12.50
C ILE A 69 -12.00 1.53 11.96
N PRO A 70 -13.14 1.33 12.68
CA PRO A 70 -14.46 1.68 12.19
C PRO A 70 -14.58 3.14 11.72
N LYS A 71 -14.01 4.07 12.49
CA LYS A 71 -14.02 5.50 12.17
C LYS A 71 -13.35 5.83 10.83
N LEU A 72 -12.27 5.10 10.45
CA LEU A 72 -11.61 5.30 9.16
C LEU A 72 -12.46 4.71 8.02
N ARG A 73 -13.08 3.55 8.22
CA ARG A 73 -13.97 2.92 7.23
C ARG A 73 -15.18 3.80 6.94
N GLU A 74 -15.75 4.40 7.97
CA GLU A 74 -16.83 5.38 7.86
C GLU A 74 -16.39 6.65 7.10
N ALA A 75 -15.20 7.19 7.42
CA ALA A 75 -14.65 8.34 6.72
C ALA A 75 -14.43 8.06 5.21
N VAL A 76 -13.94 6.87 4.87
CA VAL A 76 -13.78 6.44 3.47
C VAL A 76 -15.13 6.33 2.77
N SER A 77 -16.13 5.71 3.40
CA SER A 77 -17.50 5.61 2.88
C SER A 77 -18.09 7.00 2.57
N ASN A 78 -17.96 7.92 3.51
CA ASN A 78 -18.44 9.30 3.35
C ASN A 78 -17.70 10.06 2.25
N ASP A 79 -16.39 9.85 2.10
CA ASP A 79 -15.59 10.48 1.04
C ASP A 79 -15.97 9.95 -0.36
N ILE A 80 -16.20 8.64 -0.49
CA ILE A 80 -16.71 8.04 -1.74
C ILE A 80 -18.06 8.64 -2.11
N PHE A 81 -18.97 8.77 -1.15
CA PHE A 81 -20.26 9.39 -1.40
C PHE A 81 -20.10 10.86 -1.83
N ARG A 82 -19.29 11.63 -1.12
CA ARG A 82 -19.06 13.04 -1.41
C ARG A 82 -18.46 13.28 -2.81
N ARG A 83 -17.53 12.43 -3.25
CA ARG A 83 -16.82 12.60 -4.53
C ARG A 83 -17.55 12.01 -5.73
N HIS A 84 -18.24 10.89 -5.52
CA HIS A 84 -18.74 10.07 -6.62
C HIS A 84 -20.27 9.84 -6.55
N ASN A 85 -20.92 10.30 -5.49
CA ASN A 85 -22.35 10.05 -5.21
C ASN A 85 -22.69 8.54 -5.17
N ILE A 86 -21.71 7.72 -4.72
CA ILE A 86 -21.87 6.27 -4.56
C ILE A 86 -22.02 5.95 -3.08
N ASN A 87 -23.14 5.28 -2.73
CA ASN A 87 -23.38 4.87 -1.35
C ASN A 87 -22.73 3.49 -1.10
N VAL A 88 -21.68 3.47 -0.29
CA VAL A 88 -20.97 2.24 0.14
C VAL A 88 -21.11 2.09 1.64
N SER A 89 -21.63 0.95 2.12
CA SER A 89 -21.63 0.68 3.55
C SER A 89 -20.20 0.60 4.10
N PRO A 90 -19.89 1.18 5.29
CA PRO A 90 -18.60 1.03 5.94
C PRO A 90 -18.16 -0.44 6.13
N ASP A 91 -19.12 -1.37 6.22
CA ASP A 91 -18.83 -2.81 6.33
C ASP A 91 -18.26 -3.43 5.05
N LYS A 92 -18.39 -2.75 3.92
CA LYS A 92 -17.79 -3.13 2.64
C LYS A 92 -16.45 -2.46 2.39
N VAL A 93 -15.93 -1.68 3.35
CA VAL A 93 -14.64 -1.01 3.27
C VAL A 93 -13.59 -1.83 4.02
N LEU A 94 -12.51 -2.17 3.35
CA LEU A 94 -11.35 -2.84 3.93
C LEU A 94 -10.12 -1.93 3.83
N ILE A 95 -9.48 -1.67 4.96
CA ILE A 95 -8.25 -0.89 5.05
C ILE A 95 -7.05 -1.84 5.06
N VAL A 96 -6.12 -1.64 4.15
CA VAL A 96 -4.94 -2.50 3.98
C VAL A 96 -3.66 -1.69 3.86
N PRO A 97 -2.49 -2.27 4.22
CA PRO A 97 -1.19 -1.61 4.08
C PRO A 97 -0.71 -1.65 2.62
N GLY A 98 -1.24 -0.77 1.79
CA GLY A 98 -0.90 -0.64 0.37
C GLY A 98 -1.71 -1.55 -0.57
N GLY A 99 -1.73 -1.19 -1.87
CA GLY A 99 -2.59 -1.83 -2.87
C GLY A 99 -2.17 -3.25 -3.27
N LYS A 100 -0.89 -3.62 -3.13
CA LYS A 100 -0.39 -4.95 -3.54
C LYS A 100 -1.09 -6.10 -2.81
N VAL A 101 -1.39 -5.91 -1.53
CA VAL A 101 -2.11 -6.90 -0.69
C VAL A 101 -3.49 -7.19 -1.26
N ILE A 102 -4.22 -6.16 -1.68
CA ILE A 102 -5.56 -6.32 -2.29
C ILE A 102 -5.47 -7.08 -3.60
N ILE A 103 -4.55 -6.72 -4.49
CA ILE A 103 -4.37 -7.40 -5.78
C ILE A 103 -4.08 -8.89 -5.57
N PHE A 104 -3.16 -9.21 -4.64
CA PHE A 104 -2.78 -10.59 -4.35
C PHE A 104 -3.95 -11.41 -3.81
N PHE A 105 -4.64 -10.93 -2.78
CA PHE A 105 -5.76 -11.66 -2.20
C PHE A 105 -6.98 -11.73 -3.12
N SER A 106 -7.23 -10.71 -3.93
CA SER A 106 -8.30 -10.74 -4.93
C SER A 106 -8.04 -11.81 -6.00
N ALA A 107 -6.79 -11.90 -6.49
CA ALA A 107 -6.40 -12.92 -7.45
C ALA A 107 -6.54 -14.35 -6.88
N ILE A 108 -6.08 -14.56 -5.63
CA ILE A 108 -6.23 -15.86 -4.96
C ILE A 108 -7.71 -16.20 -4.76
N SER A 109 -8.51 -15.28 -4.25
CA SER A 109 -9.93 -15.52 -4.00
C SER A 109 -10.68 -15.85 -5.27
N TYR A 110 -10.35 -15.19 -6.40
CA TYR A 110 -10.95 -15.46 -7.69
C TYR A 110 -10.60 -16.85 -8.21
N ASN A 111 -9.34 -17.29 -8.07
CA ASN A 111 -8.89 -18.63 -8.44
C ASN A 111 -9.57 -19.71 -7.58
N PHE A 112 -9.72 -19.48 -6.27
CA PHE A 112 -10.38 -20.44 -5.37
C PHE A 112 -11.87 -20.64 -5.67
N LEU A 113 -12.53 -19.66 -6.27
CA LEU A 113 -13.94 -19.75 -6.69
C LEU A 113 -14.12 -20.51 -8.02
N GLY A 114 -13.04 -21.09 -8.60
CA GLY A 114 -13.13 -21.95 -9.78
C GLY A 114 -13.47 -21.23 -11.09
N ASN A 115 -13.26 -19.92 -11.16
CA ASN A 115 -13.60 -19.08 -12.31
C ASN A 115 -12.45 -18.88 -13.32
N ILE A 116 -11.35 -19.62 -13.15
CA ILE A 116 -10.26 -19.68 -14.14
C ILE A 116 -10.15 -21.13 -14.62
N PRO A 117 -10.31 -21.41 -15.93
CA PRO A 117 -10.11 -22.74 -16.51
C PRO A 117 -8.66 -23.18 -16.39
#